data_7531798a9a6794c09835cdcda952e05e
#
_entry.id   7531798a9a6794c09835cdcda952e05e
#
_cell.length_a   1.000
_cell.length_b   1.000
_cell.length_c   1.000
_cell.angle_alpha   90.00
_cell.angle_beta   90.00
_cell.angle_gamma   90.00
#
_symmetry.space_group_name_H-M   'P 1'
#
loop_
_entity.id
_entity.type
_entity.pdbx_description
1 polymer ?
#
loop_
_entity_poly.entity_id
_entity_poly.type
_entity_poly.pdbx_seq_one_letter_code
_entity_poly.pdbx_strand_id
1 'polypeptide(L)'
;DHYGRRKLLLGGMALLTIASLAGAISTNIQLLIVTRFFQGLGGAAGIVLSRAIISDLCPGTKAARYFNLVLAIQGIAPVIAPLLGGVAAWFIWPVVFVFMATISLVSTLLSSHFISETLPRHQRLPFNLNEFISQFIELLSNKKYIGYILIFSIQFGALFAYISASPFIYQSTFDLSSGKFAVIFSINAGAMMFGSIVSARYVMKFGEDNLITMGVISTLVISILLCIVDNISHF
;
A
#
# COMPACT_ATOMS: atom_id res chain seq x y z
N ASP A 1 -2.46 20.36 5.84
CA ASP A 1 -3.34 21.42 5.29
C ASP A 1 -2.68 22.82 5.22
N HIS A 2 -1.59 23.03 5.92
CA HIS A 2 -0.88 24.32 5.95
C HIS A 2 -0.28 24.74 4.60
N TYR A 3 0.36 23.79 3.87
CA TYR A 3 1.08 24.08 2.62
C TYR A 3 0.21 23.96 1.36
N GLY A 4 -1.02 23.47 1.47
CA GLY A 4 -1.89 23.12 0.36
C GLY A 4 -1.65 21.68 -0.15
N ARG A 5 -2.64 21.12 -0.88
CA ARG A 5 -2.64 19.74 -1.34
C ARG A 5 -1.65 19.52 -2.49
N ARG A 6 -1.69 20.42 -3.49
CA ARG A 6 -0.90 20.28 -4.73
C ARG A 6 0.60 20.31 -4.47
N LYS A 7 1.09 21.25 -3.66
CA LYS A 7 2.53 21.38 -3.38
C LYS A 7 3.09 20.15 -2.68
N LEU A 8 2.37 19.63 -1.68
CA LEU A 8 2.76 18.43 -0.96
C LEU A 8 2.71 17.19 -1.85
N LEU A 9 1.71 17.06 -2.72
CA LEU A 9 1.61 15.98 -3.68
C LEU A 9 2.81 15.96 -4.62
N LEU A 10 3.09 17.10 -5.27
CA LEU A 10 4.21 17.20 -6.21
C LEU A 10 5.57 16.99 -5.52
N GLY A 11 5.73 17.51 -4.30
CA GLY A 11 6.94 17.29 -3.49
C GLY A 11 7.14 15.82 -3.12
N GLY A 12 6.08 15.13 -2.70
CA GLY A 12 6.13 13.70 -2.39
C GLY A 12 6.44 12.84 -3.62
N MET A 13 5.80 13.12 -4.75
CA MET A 13 6.05 12.40 -6.00
C MET A 13 7.44 12.68 -6.57
N ALA A 14 7.94 13.91 -6.46
CA ALA A 14 9.32 14.23 -6.82
C ALA A 14 10.33 13.49 -5.92
N LEU A 15 10.06 13.43 -4.61
CA LEU A 15 10.86 12.64 -3.67
C LEU A 15 10.88 11.16 -4.06
N LEU A 16 9.73 10.58 -4.42
CA LEU A 16 9.63 9.20 -4.91
C LEU A 16 10.48 8.99 -6.17
N THR A 17 10.43 9.93 -7.12
CA THR A 17 11.21 9.88 -8.35
C THR A 17 12.70 9.91 -8.07
N ILE A 18 13.16 10.87 -7.25
CA ILE A 18 14.59 11.04 -6.90
C ILE A 18 15.10 9.82 -6.13
N ALA A 19 14.33 9.35 -5.15
CA ALA A 19 14.68 8.18 -4.36
C ALA A 19 14.74 6.90 -5.22
N SER A 20 13.87 6.78 -6.23
CA SER A 20 13.91 5.67 -7.18
C SER A 20 15.14 5.72 -8.07
N LEU A 21 15.50 6.89 -8.59
CA LEU A 21 16.74 7.04 -9.36
C LEU A 21 17.99 6.75 -8.51
N ALA A 22 18.02 7.24 -7.28
CA ALA A 22 19.10 6.94 -6.33
C ALA A 22 19.17 5.43 -6.01
N GLY A 23 18.03 4.76 -5.91
CA GLY A 23 17.96 3.30 -5.76
C GLY A 23 18.55 2.55 -6.95
N ALA A 24 18.30 3.03 -8.17
CA ALA A 24 18.83 2.41 -9.40
C ALA A 24 20.37 2.43 -9.48
N ILE A 25 21.00 3.45 -8.92
CA ILE A 25 22.46 3.61 -8.92
C ILE A 25 23.11 3.18 -7.59
N SER A 26 22.33 2.59 -6.67
CA SER A 26 22.87 2.18 -5.37
C SER A 26 23.88 1.05 -5.52
N THR A 27 25.05 1.21 -4.89
CA THR A 27 26.16 0.26 -4.94
C THR A 27 26.26 -0.61 -3.69
N ASN A 28 25.52 -0.28 -2.64
CA ASN A 28 25.53 -1.01 -1.37
C ASN A 28 24.14 -1.09 -0.76
N ILE A 29 23.94 -2.06 0.12
CA ILE A 29 22.66 -2.35 0.76
C ILE A 29 22.19 -1.21 1.67
N GLN A 30 23.08 -0.49 2.30
CA GLN A 30 22.73 0.60 3.20
C GLN A 30 22.10 1.76 2.44
N LEU A 31 22.71 2.15 1.31
CA LEU A 31 22.14 3.17 0.42
C LEU A 31 20.76 2.71 -0.13
N LEU A 32 20.65 1.43 -0.48
CA LEU A 32 19.40 0.87 -0.96
C LEU A 32 18.29 0.97 0.11
N ILE A 33 18.57 0.66 1.37
CA ILE A 33 17.63 0.79 2.48
C ILE A 33 17.19 2.25 2.66
N VAL A 34 18.14 3.19 2.63
CA VAL A 34 17.84 4.62 2.76
C VAL A 34 16.93 5.09 1.61
N THR A 35 17.26 4.71 0.37
CA THR A 35 16.43 5.07 -0.79
C THR A 35 15.02 4.47 -0.69
N ARG A 36 14.85 3.24 -0.19
CA ARG A 36 13.55 2.61 0.07
C ARG A 36 12.73 3.36 1.12
N PHE A 37 13.37 3.86 2.16
CA PHE A 37 12.69 4.70 3.15
C PHE A 37 12.12 5.96 2.51
N PHE A 38 12.90 6.69 1.72
CA PHE A 38 12.43 7.89 1.03
C PHE A 38 11.40 7.59 -0.07
N GLN A 39 11.52 6.46 -0.76
CA GLN A 39 10.47 5.97 -1.68
C GLN A 39 9.14 5.74 -0.96
N GLY A 40 9.18 5.10 0.21
CA GLY A 40 7.99 4.89 1.04
C GLY A 40 7.35 6.20 1.47
N LEU A 41 8.17 7.16 1.91
CA LEU A 41 7.70 8.49 2.33
C LEU A 41 7.05 9.26 1.16
N GLY A 42 7.68 9.26 0.00
CA GLY A 42 7.13 9.89 -1.21
C GLY A 42 5.84 9.22 -1.70
N GLY A 43 5.81 7.88 -1.70
CA GLY A 43 4.64 7.10 -2.07
C GLY A 43 3.44 7.30 -1.13
N ALA A 44 3.70 7.39 0.19
CA ALA A 44 2.67 7.68 1.18
C ALA A 44 1.99 9.03 0.93
N ALA A 45 2.77 10.07 0.58
CA ALA A 45 2.22 11.38 0.22
C ALA A 45 1.25 11.26 -0.98
N GLY A 46 1.60 10.48 -2.01
CA GLY A 46 0.73 10.23 -3.16
C GLY A 46 -0.61 9.58 -2.76
N ILE A 47 -0.58 8.55 -1.93
CA ILE A 47 -1.78 7.82 -1.49
C ILE A 47 -2.69 8.71 -0.62
N VAL A 48 -2.12 9.41 0.35
CA VAL A 48 -2.90 10.24 1.29
C VAL A 48 -3.49 11.45 0.59
N LEU A 49 -2.68 12.16 -0.19
CA LEU A 49 -3.11 13.42 -0.82
C LEU A 49 -4.07 13.18 -1.99
N SER A 50 -3.95 12.08 -2.74
CA SER A 50 -4.93 11.75 -3.77
C SER A 50 -6.34 11.57 -3.19
N ARG A 51 -6.45 10.89 -2.03
CA ARG A 51 -7.74 10.74 -1.33
C ARG A 51 -8.29 12.08 -0.84
N ALA A 52 -7.43 12.94 -0.27
CA ALA A 52 -7.82 14.27 0.17
C ALA A 52 -8.31 15.13 -1.01
N ILE A 53 -7.60 15.14 -2.13
CA ILE A 53 -7.98 15.88 -3.35
C ILE A 53 -9.31 15.38 -3.92
N ILE A 54 -9.53 14.07 -3.96
CA ILE A 54 -10.81 13.50 -4.40
C ILE A 54 -11.94 13.97 -3.49
N SER A 55 -11.74 13.99 -2.18
CA SER A 55 -12.72 14.47 -1.20
C SER A 55 -13.01 15.96 -1.38
N ASP A 56 -11.99 16.77 -1.66
CA ASP A 56 -12.13 18.22 -1.87
C ASP A 56 -12.90 18.54 -3.17
N LEU A 57 -12.65 17.77 -4.25
CA LEU A 57 -13.24 18.03 -5.58
C LEU A 57 -14.63 17.40 -5.77
N CYS A 58 -14.92 16.33 -5.06
CA CYS A 58 -16.11 15.50 -5.28
C CYS A 58 -16.82 15.21 -3.95
N PRO A 59 -17.64 16.11 -3.43
CA PRO A 59 -18.37 15.85 -2.18
C PRO A 59 -19.47 14.78 -2.34
N GLY A 60 -19.73 14.05 -1.25
CA GLY A 60 -20.83 13.10 -1.14
C GLY A 60 -20.66 11.82 -2.00
N THR A 61 -21.72 11.40 -2.65
CA THR A 61 -21.77 10.11 -3.40
C THR A 61 -20.78 10.03 -4.57
N LYS A 62 -20.40 11.18 -5.14
CA LYS A 62 -19.38 11.23 -6.20
C LYS A 62 -18.00 10.83 -5.68
N ALA A 63 -17.63 11.25 -4.48
CA ALA A 63 -16.38 10.84 -3.85
C ALA A 63 -16.32 9.32 -3.69
N ALA A 64 -17.39 8.69 -3.22
CA ALA A 64 -17.46 7.25 -3.06
C ALA A 64 -17.17 6.49 -4.36
N ARG A 65 -17.70 6.97 -5.50
CA ARG A 65 -17.42 6.39 -6.81
C ARG A 65 -15.95 6.45 -7.19
N TYR A 66 -15.30 7.59 -6.96
CA TYR A 66 -13.86 7.73 -7.26
C TYR A 66 -12.98 6.95 -6.29
N PHE A 67 -13.35 6.88 -5.01
CA PHE A 67 -12.65 6.00 -4.06
C PHE A 67 -12.73 4.54 -4.46
N ASN A 68 -13.90 4.06 -4.89
CA ASN A 68 -14.06 2.70 -5.39
C ASN A 68 -13.21 2.43 -6.63
N LEU A 69 -13.08 3.41 -7.54
CA LEU A 69 -12.19 3.29 -8.69
C LEU A 69 -10.71 3.20 -8.27
N VAL A 70 -10.28 4.04 -7.34
CA VAL A 70 -8.91 3.98 -6.78
C VAL A 70 -8.64 2.64 -6.11
N LEU A 71 -9.61 2.12 -5.32
CA LEU A 71 -9.49 0.81 -4.68
C LEU A 71 -9.42 -0.33 -5.71
N ALA A 72 -10.20 -0.26 -6.80
CA ALA A 72 -10.13 -1.24 -7.87
C ALA A 72 -8.75 -1.27 -8.54
N ILE A 73 -8.18 -0.10 -8.85
CA ILE A 73 -6.83 0.02 -9.42
C ILE A 73 -5.78 -0.52 -8.42
N GLN A 74 -5.89 -0.16 -7.14
CA GLN A 74 -4.99 -0.67 -6.10
C GLN A 74 -5.10 -2.19 -5.93
N GLY A 75 -6.27 -2.78 -6.12
CA GLY A 75 -6.49 -4.23 -6.07
C GLY A 75 -5.86 -4.99 -7.24
N ILE A 76 -5.74 -4.37 -8.41
CA ILE A 76 -5.11 -4.97 -9.59
C ILE A 76 -3.57 -4.97 -9.48
N ALA A 77 -3.00 -3.95 -8.86
CA ALA A 77 -1.55 -3.78 -8.77
C ALA A 77 -0.80 -5.00 -8.18
N PRO A 78 -1.23 -5.61 -7.06
CA PRO A 78 -0.59 -6.80 -6.51
C PRO A 78 -0.66 -8.05 -7.42
N VAL A 79 -1.63 -8.11 -8.32
CA VAL A 79 -1.74 -9.20 -9.30
C VAL A 79 -0.74 -9.02 -10.44
N ILE A 80 -0.60 -7.80 -10.94
CA ILE A 80 0.26 -7.48 -12.08
C ILE A 80 1.73 -7.36 -11.66
N ALA A 81 2.02 -6.80 -10.48
CA ALA A 81 3.38 -6.53 -10.05
C ALA A 81 4.32 -7.76 -10.03
N PRO A 82 3.91 -8.95 -9.56
CA PRO A 82 4.77 -10.15 -9.61
C PRO A 82 5.05 -10.63 -11.03
N LEU A 83 4.07 -10.49 -11.94
CA LEU A 83 4.25 -10.86 -13.35
C LEU A 83 5.27 -9.93 -14.01
N LEU A 84 5.18 -8.64 -13.78
CA LEU A 84 6.18 -7.67 -14.23
C LEU A 84 7.55 -7.94 -13.59
N GLY A 85 7.57 -8.30 -12.29
CA GLY A 85 8.77 -8.70 -11.57
C GLY A 85 9.43 -9.95 -12.16
N GLY A 86 8.63 -10.94 -12.56
CA GLY A 86 9.10 -12.15 -13.25
C GLY A 86 9.77 -11.83 -14.60
N VAL A 87 9.22 -10.90 -15.37
CA VAL A 87 9.85 -10.40 -16.60
C VAL A 87 11.09 -9.57 -16.30
N ALA A 88 11.03 -8.72 -15.28
CA ALA A 88 12.17 -7.89 -14.85
C ALA A 88 13.37 -8.71 -14.34
N ALA A 89 13.13 -9.95 -13.88
CA ALA A 89 14.18 -10.86 -13.46
C ALA A 89 15.13 -11.30 -14.60
N TRP A 90 14.73 -11.09 -15.86
CA TRP A 90 15.60 -11.30 -17.03
C TRP A 90 16.56 -10.15 -17.27
N PHE A 91 16.35 -9.04 -16.61
CA PHE A 91 17.19 -7.84 -16.67
C PHE A 91 17.97 -7.68 -15.36
N ILE A 92 18.89 -6.73 -15.35
CA ILE A 92 19.59 -6.33 -14.13
C ILE A 92 18.62 -5.63 -13.17
N TRP A 93 18.72 -5.93 -11.88
CA TRP A 93 17.79 -5.43 -10.83
C TRP A 93 17.56 -3.89 -10.82
N PRO A 94 18.53 -3.00 -11.22
CA PRO A 94 18.29 -1.55 -11.26
C PRO A 94 17.16 -1.13 -12.21
N VAL A 95 16.84 -1.94 -13.22
CA VAL A 95 15.78 -1.64 -14.20
C VAL A 95 14.43 -1.44 -13.51
N VAL A 96 14.16 -2.19 -12.44
CA VAL A 96 12.91 -2.04 -11.66
C VAL A 96 12.81 -0.63 -11.06
N PHE A 97 13.92 -0.09 -10.55
CA PHE A 97 13.95 1.25 -9.98
C PHE A 97 13.81 2.34 -11.05
N VAL A 98 14.46 2.16 -12.20
CA VAL A 98 14.29 3.07 -13.35
C VAL A 98 12.84 3.09 -13.82
N PHE A 99 12.19 1.94 -13.88
CA PHE A 99 10.76 1.83 -14.22
C PHE A 99 9.88 2.57 -13.21
N MET A 100 10.12 2.37 -11.90
CA MET A 100 9.42 3.11 -10.85
C MET A 100 9.65 4.63 -10.95
N ALA A 101 10.89 5.05 -11.19
CA ALA A 101 11.23 6.46 -11.38
C ALA A 101 10.50 7.07 -12.59
N THR A 102 10.43 6.33 -13.71
CA THR A 102 9.75 6.78 -14.93
C THR A 102 8.26 6.96 -14.67
N ILE A 103 7.58 5.98 -14.07
CA ILE A 103 6.16 6.10 -13.72
C ILE A 103 5.93 7.28 -12.77
N SER A 104 6.75 7.43 -11.75
CA SER A 104 6.62 8.52 -10.79
C SER A 104 6.87 9.89 -11.43
N LEU A 105 7.85 10.00 -12.32
CA LEU A 105 8.13 11.23 -13.08
C LEU A 105 6.95 11.61 -13.98
N VAL A 106 6.46 10.67 -14.78
CA VAL A 106 5.29 10.90 -15.65
C VAL A 106 4.09 11.32 -14.82
N SER A 107 3.82 10.63 -13.71
CA SER A 107 2.73 10.98 -12.80
C SER A 107 2.92 12.37 -12.18
N THR A 108 4.16 12.77 -11.83
CA THR A 108 4.47 14.11 -11.32
C THR A 108 4.20 15.17 -12.37
N LEU A 109 4.62 14.95 -13.61
CA LEU A 109 4.40 15.87 -14.73
C LEU A 109 2.90 16.02 -15.04
N LEU A 110 2.16 14.91 -15.14
CA LEU A 110 0.72 14.93 -15.32
C LEU A 110 0.01 15.65 -14.17
N SER A 111 0.38 15.35 -12.94
CA SER A 111 -0.20 16.02 -11.76
C SER A 111 0.12 17.50 -11.74
N SER A 112 1.32 17.90 -12.16
CA SER A 112 1.70 19.31 -12.23
C SER A 112 0.91 20.10 -13.27
N HIS A 113 0.47 19.42 -14.34
CA HIS A 113 -0.28 20.06 -15.43
C HIS A 113 -1.81 20.06 -15.15
N PHE A 114 -2.35 18.93 -14.67
CA PHE A 114 -3.80 18.75 -14.58
C PHE A 114 -4.37 19.04 -13.19
N ILE A 115 -3.59 18.94 -12.11
CA ILE A 115 -4.11 19.15 -10.75
C ILE A 115 -3.86 20.58 -10.32
N SER A 116 -4.96 21.33 -10.17
CA SER A 116 -4.95 22.65 -9.52
C SER A 116 -4.93 22.51 -8.00
N GLU A 117 -4.62 23.61 -7.30
CA GLU A 117 -4.71 23.64 -5.82
C GLU A 117 -6.17 23.51 -5.39
N THR A 118 -6.48 22.49 -4.58
CA THR A 118 -7.84 22.21 -4.12
C THR A 118 -8.15 22.82 -2.77
N LEU A 119 -7.12 23.20 -1.99
CA LEU A 119 -7.29 23.83 -0.69
C LEU A 119 -7.03 25.33 -0.77
N PRO A 120 -8.08 26.19 -0.80
CA PRO A 120 -7.94 27.64 -0.84
C PRO A 120 -7.16 28.17 0.35
N ARG A 121 -6.43 29.28 0.17
CA ARG A 121 -5.57 29.85 1.22
C ARG A 121 -6.34 30.19 2.52
N HIS A 122 -7.58 30.63 2.40
CA HIS A 122 -8.42 31.00 3.54
C HIS A 122 -8.93 29.80 4.36
N GLN A 123 -8.86 28.59 3.80
CA GLN A 123 -9.23 27.34 4.49
C GLN A 123 -8.01 26.59 5.06
N ARG A 124 -6.81 27.12 4.86
CA ARG A 124 -5.59 26.51 5.40
C ARG A 124 -5.50 26.79 6.87
N LEU A 125 -5.37 25.74 7.65
CA LEU A 125 -5.16 25.86 9.08
C LEU A 125 -3.71 26.29 9.36
N PRO A 126 -3.48 27.25 10.26
CA PRO A 126 -2.13 27.52 10.73
C PRO A 126 -1.56 26.27 11.39
N PHE A 127 -0.27 26.02 11.20
CA PHE A 127 0.37 24.89 11.85
C PHE A 127 0.46 25.14 13.36
N ASN A 128 -0.34 24.43 14.14
CA ASN A 128 -0.31 24.47 15.59
C ASN A 128 0.07 23.07 16.11
N LEU A 129 1.29 22.94 16.59
CA LEU A 129 1.81 21.66 17.07
C LEU A 129 1.00 21.14 18.27
N ASN A 130 0.52 22.01 19.14
CA ASN A 130 -0.26 21.61 20.31
C ASN A 130 -1.64 21.05 19.90
N GLU A 131 -2.30 21.67 18.93
CA GLU A 131 -3.56 21.15 18.39
C GLU A 131 -3.35 19.82 17.66
N PHE A 132 -2.27 19.69 16.89
CA PHE A 132 -1.92 18.43 16.23
C PHE A 132 -1.71 17.30 17.24
N ILE A 133 -0.92 17.55 18.30
CA ILE A 133 -0.67 16.57 19.37
C ILE A 133 -1.96 16.26 20.12
N SER A 134 -2.79 17.25 20.44
CA SER A 134 -4.06 17.05 21.13
C SER A 134 -5.02 16.15 20.33
N GLN A 135 -5.19 16.43 19.02
CA GLN A 135 -6.01 15.59 18.14
C GLN A 135 -5.46 14.17 18.04
N PHE A 136 -4.14 14.01 18.00
CA PHE A 136 -3.50 12.69 17.96
C PHE A 136 -3.73 11.92 19.26
N ILE A 137 -3.61 12.56 20.42
CA ILE A 137 -3.90 11.96 21.74
C ILE A 137 -5.38 11.59 21.85
N GLU A 138 -6.29 12.42 21.38
CA GLU A 138 -7.73 12.14 21.38
C GLU A 138 -8.05 10.88 20.56
N LEU A 139 -7.49 10.76 19.35
CA LEU A 139 -7.62 9.54 18.53
C LEU A 139 -7.06 8.31 19.23
N LEU A 140 -5.89 8.41 19.86
CA LEU A 140 -5.26 7.33 20.60
C LEU A 140 -6.03 6.97 21.89
N SER A 141 -6.83 7.87 22.42
CA SER A 141 -7.68 7.61 23.59
C SER A 141 -8.96 6.86 23.24
N ASN A 142 -9.36 6.83 21.98
CA ASN A 142 -10.54 6.13 21.52
C ASN A 142 -10.25 4.62 21.36
N LYS A 143 -10.70 3.81 22.33
CA LYS A 143 -10.46 2.37 22.37
C LYS A 143 -10.93 1.63 21.12
N LYS A 144 -12.07 2.03 20.53
CA LYS A 144 -12.60 1.40 19.31
C LYS A 144 -11.69 1.69 18.11
N TYR A 145 -11.25 2.93 17.97
CA TYR A 145 -10.33 3.37 16.92
C TYR A 145 -8.97 2.64 17.02
N ILE A 146 -8.41 2.56 18.23
CA ILE A 146 -7.17 1.81 18.48
C ILE A 146 -7.33 0.32 18.17
N GLY A 147 -8.46 -0.28 18.55
CA GLY A 147 -8.76 -1.68 18.23
C GLY A 147 -8.69 -1.95 16.72
N TYR A 148 -9.34 -1.12 15.92
CA TYR A 148 -9.29 -1.25 14.45
C TYR A 148 -7.90 -1.02 13.87
N ILE A 149 -7.16 -0.01 14.37
CA ILE A 149 -5.78 0.24 13.92
C ILE A 149 -4.88 -0.95 14.24
N LEU A 150 -4.98 -1.52 15.44
CA LEU A 150 -4.17 -2.68 15.82
C LEU A 150 -4.48 -3.89 14.94
N ILE A 151 -5.75 -4.23 14.73
CA ILE A 151 -6.15 -5.31 13.84
C ILE A 151 -5.59 -5.08 12.43
N PHE A 152 -5.78 -3.89 11.88
CA PHE A 152 -5.27 -3.54 10.55
C PHE A 152 -3.74 -3.64 10.49
N SER A 153 -3.04 -3.10 11.49
CA SER A 153 -1.57 -3.09 11.52
C SER A 153 -0.99 -4.50 11.63
N ILE A 154 -1.58 -5.37 12.45
CA ILE A 154 -1.14 -6.77 12.61
C ILE A 154 -1.36 -7.53 11.30
N GLN A 155 -2.55 -7.40 10.69
CA GLN A 155 -2.86 -8.07 9.43
C GLN A 155 -1.97 -7.57 8.28
N PHE A 156 -1.72 -6.28 8.24
CA PHE A 156 -0.82 -5.68 7.25
C PHE A 156 0.62 -6.10 7.46
N GLY A 157 1.06 -6.20 8.72
CA GLY A 157 2.37 -6.74 9.09
C GLY A 157 2.54 -8.19 8.66
N ALA A 158 1.54 -9.05 8.88
CA ALA A 158 1.54 -10.43 8.41
C ALA A 158 1.61 -10.54 6.88
N LEU A 159 0.86 -9.69 6.16
CA LEU A 159 0.94 -9.61 4.71
C LEU A 159 2.35 -9.23 4.22
N PHE A 160 2.98 -8.22 4.83
CA PHE A 160 4.33 -7.82 4.46
C PHE A 160 5.39 -8.86 4.83
N ALA A 161 5.22 -9.57 5.94
CA ALA A 161 6.08 -10.70 6.29
C ALA A 161 5.99 -11.80 5.22
N TYR A 162 4.77 -12.14 4.77
CA TYR A 162 4.57 -13.08 3.66
C TYR A 162 5.23 -12.57 2.36
N ILE A 163 5.01 -11.32 1.97
CA ILE A 163 5.59 -10.73 0.75
C ILE A 163 7.12 -10.80 0.80
N SER A 164 7.72 -10.52 1.97
CA SER A 164 9.18 -10.50 2.13
C SER A 164 9.80 -11.90 2.17
N ALA A 165 9.14 -12.86 2.82
CA ALA A 165 9.66 -14.21 3.00
C ALA A 165 9.38 -15.13 1.82
N SER A 166 8.27 -14.93 1.11
CA SER A 166 7.81 -15.83 0.04
C SER A 166 8.83 -16.08 -1.08
N PRO A 167 9.60 -15.09 -1.61
CA PRO A 167 10.60 -15.37 -2.64
C PRO A 167 11.66 -16.35 -2.17
N PHE A 168 12.11 -16.23 -0.91
CA PHE A 168 13.12 -17.11 -0.34
C PHE A 168 12.55 -18.52 -0.15
N ILE A 169 11.35 -18.65 0.43
CA ILE A 169 10.72 -19.94 0.66
C ILE A 169 10.48 -20.65 -0.66
N TYR A 170 9.84 -20.02 -1.63
CA TYR A 170 9.49 -20.67 -2.90
C TYR A 170 10.71 -20.97 -3.78
N GLN A 171 11.70 -20.08 -3.84
CA GLN A 171 12.85 -20.24 -4.73
C GLN A 171 14.01 -20.99 -4.08
N SER A 172 14.30 -20.76 -2.77
CA SER A 172 15.45 -21.40 -2.12
C SER A 172 15.11 -22.73 -1.46
N THR A 173 13.87 -22.90 -0.91
CA THR A 173 13.48 -24.14 -0.23
C THR A 173 12.80 -25.11 -1.18
N PHE A 174 11.96 -24.63 -2.09
CA PHE A 174 11.22 -25.46 -3.04
C PHE A 174 11.80 -25.45 -4.47
N ASP A 175 12.95 -24.84 -4.70
CA ASP A 175 13.67 -24.76 -5.99
C ASP A 175 12.79 -24.29 -7.18
N LEU A 176 11.79 -23.44 -6.90
CA LEU A 176 10.92 -22.92 -7.94
C LEU A 176 11.62 -21.79 -8.73
N SER A 177 11.47 -21.83 -10.05
CA SER A 177 11.94 -20.72 -10.89
C SER A 177 11.17 -19.41 -10.56
N SER A 178 11.80 -18.27 -10.80
CA SER A 178 11.17 -16.95 -10.60
C SER A 178 9.85 -16.78 -11.33
N GLY A 179 9.71 -17.40 -12.52
CA GLY A 179 8.46 -17.39 -13.28
C GLY A 179 7.34 -18.18 -12.58
N LYS A 180 7.64 -19.39 -12.06
CA LYS A 180 6.65 -20.18 -11.30
C LYS A 180 6.26 -19.47 -10.01
N PHE A 181 7.22 -18.87 -9.30
CA PHE A 181 6.94 -18.05 -8.12
C PHE A 181 6.00 -16.88 -8.47
N ALA A 182 6.26 -16.15 -9.56
CA ALA A 182 5.42 -15.02 -9.98
C ALA A 182 3.96 -15.45 -10.23
N VAL A 183 3.75 -16.62 -10.85
CA VAL A 183 2.39 -17.17 -11.08
C VAL A 183 1.70 -17.49 -9.76
N ILE A 184 2.36 -18.22 -8.84
CA ILE A 184 1.79 -18.59 -7.54
C ILE A 184 1.44 -17.33 -6.74
N PHE A 185 2.35 -16.36 -6.72
CA PHE A 185 2.12 -15.10 -6.02
C PHE A 185 0.95 -14.30 -6.61
N SER A 186 0.81 -14.30 -7.94
CA SER A 186 -0.32 -13.67 -8.62
C SER A 186 -1.65 -14.37 -8.32
N ILE A 187 -1.68 -15.69 -8.17
CA ILE A 187 -2.87 -16.44 -7.73
C ILE A 187 -3.28 -16.00 -6.32
N ASN A 188 -2.32 -15.89 -5.39
CA ASN A 188 -2.59 -15.41 -4.03
C ASN A 188 -3.12 -13.97 -4.02
N ALA A 189 -2.54 -13.08 -4.83
CA ALA A 189 -3.02 -11.71 -4.98
C ALA A 189 -4.44 -11.67 -5.59
N GLY A 190 -4.73 -12.53 -6.55
CA GLY A 190 -6.07 -12.73 -7.11
C GLY A 190 -7.09 -13.20 -6.07
N ALA A 191 -6.70 -14.14 -5.20
CA ALA A 191 -7.54 -14.60 -4.09
C ALA A 191 -7.83 -13.47 -3.09
N MET A 192 -6.85 -12.62 -2.78
CA MET A 192 -7.06 -11.42 -1.94
C MET A 192 -8.04 -10.43 -2.60
N MET A 193 -7.90 -10.19 -3.89
CA MET A 193 -8.82 -9.34 -4.65
C MET A 193 -10.23 -9.91 -4.63
N PHE A 194 -10.40 -11.22 -4.85
CA PHE A 194 -11.69 -11.90 -4.76
C PHE A 194 -12.30 -11.77 -3.36
N GLY A 195 -11.52 -11.98 -2.31
CA GLY A 195 -11.94 -11.79 -0.91
C GLY A 195 -12.42 -10.37 -0.64
N SER A 196 -11.75 -9.36 -1.18
CA SER A 196 -12.15 -7.94 -1.08
C SER A 196 -13.50 -7.68 -1.76
N ILE A 197 -13.74 -8.25 -2.94
CA ILE A 197 -15.01 -8.12 -3.67
C ILE A 197 -16.14 -8.78 -2.87
N VAL A 198 -15.90 -9.98 -2.33
CA VAL A 198 -16.85 -10.69 -1.49
C VAL A 198 -17.19 -9.88 -0.24
N SER A 199 -16.17 -9.37 0.45
CA SER A 199 -16.34 -8.51 1.63
C SER A 199 -17.17 -7.26 1.31
N ALA A 200 -16.86 -6.55 0.23
CA ALA A 200 -17.60 -5.37 -0.21
C ALA A 200 -19.10 -5.68 -0.50
N ARG A 201 -19.40 -6.88 -0.99
CA ARG A 201 -20.78 -7.31 -1.27
C ARG A 201 -21.57 -7.63 0.00
N TYR A 202 -20.88 -8.17 1.01
CA TYR A 202 -21.54 -8.64 2.22
C TYR A 202 -21.53 -7.64 3.38
N VAL A 203 -20.76 -6.54 3.29
CA VAL A 203 -20.66 -5.54 4.36
C VAL A 203 -22.02 -4.91 4.69
N MET A 204 -22.85 -4.68 3.67
CA MET A 204 -24.20 -4.13 3.86
C MET A 204 -25.15 -5.11 4.59
N LYS A 205 -24.90 -6.41 4.51
CA LYS A 205 -25.74 -7.45 5.12
C LYS A 205 -25.31 -7.80 6.54
N PHE A 206 -24.01 -7.92 6.77
CA PHE A 206 -23.47 -8.42 8.05
C PHE A 206 -22.89 -7.31 8.94
N GLY A 207 -22.70 -6.12 8.41
CA GLY A 207 -22.03 -5.01 9.10
C GLY A 207 -20.49 -5.16 9.13
N GLU A 208 -19.82 -4.05 9.38
CA GLU A 208 -18.34 -3.99 9.35
C GLU A 208 -17.72 -4.81 10.49
N ASP A 209 -18.24 -4.67 11.71
CA ASP A 209 -17.68 -5.32 12.91
C ASP A 209 -17.74 -6.85 12.80
N ASN A 210 -18.83 -7.40 12.27
CA ASN A 210 -18.98 -8.84 12.10
C ASN A 210 -18.04 -9.38 11.00
N LEU A 211 -17.88 -8.66 9.89
CA LEU A 211 -16.98 -9.09 8.83
C LEU A 211 -15.52 -9.04 9.28
N ILE A 212 -15.12 -8.03 10.05
CA ILE A 212 -13.77 -7.95 10.63
C ILE A 212 -13.55 -9.13 11.57
N THR A 213 -14.51 -9.41 12.45
CA THR A 213 -14.45 -10.55 13.40
C THR A 213 -14.33 -11.89 12.66
N MET A 214 -15.14 -12.10 11.63
CA MET A 214 -15.06 -13.31 10.80
C MET A 214 -13.72 -13.44 10.11
N GLY A 215 -13.15 -12.33 9.58
CA GLY A 215 -11.86 -12.32 8.95
C GLY A 215 -10.73 -12.67 9.92
N VAL A 216 -10.73 -12.10 11.12
CA VAL A 216 -9.74 -12.38 12.16
C VAL A 216 -9.81 -13.83 12.62
N ILE A 217 -11.01 -14.36 12.86
CA ILE A 217 -11.22 -15.77 13.26
C ILE A 217 -10.73 -16.70 12.15
N SER A 218 -11.10 -16.43 10.90
CA SER A 218 -10.67 -17.24 9.75
C SER A 218 -9.14 -17.27 9.62
N THR A 219 -8.49 -16.13 9.75
CA THR A 219 -7.03 -16.04 9.72
C THR A 219 -6.39 -16.86 10.84
N LEU A 220 -6.93 -16.75 12.06
CA LEU A 220 -6.45 -17.51 13.21
C LEU A 220 -6.58 -19.03 12.99
N VAL A 221 -7.75 -19.49 12.56
CA VAL A 221 -8.00 -20.92 12.30
C VAL A 221 -7.05 -21.45 11.22
N ILE A 222 -6.91 -20.73 10.09
CA ILE A 222 -6.03 -21.14 9.00
C ILE A 222 -4.57 -21.16 9.46
N SER A 223 -4.12 -20.19 10.25
CA SER A 223 -2.75 -20.15 10.77
C SER A 223 -2.46 -21.33 11.71
N ILE A 224 -3.41 -21.68 12.58
CA ILE A 224 -3.27 -22.86 13.45
C ILE A 224 -3.21 -24.15 12.62
N LEU A 225 -4.07 -24.29 11.63
CA LEU A 225 -4.06 -25.46 10.74
C LEU A 225 -2.73 -25.59 9.99
N LEU A 226 -2.19 -24.47 9.48
CA LEU A 226 -0.87 -24.47 8.83
C LEU A 226 0.25 -24.91 9.79
N CYS A 227 0.26 -24.42 11.03
CA CYS A 227 1.24 -24.84 12.04
C CYS A 227 1.13 -26.33 12.38
N ILE A 228 -0.09 -26.89 12.42
CA ILE A 228 -0.31 -28.32 12.67
C ILE A 228 0.23 -29.15 11.51
N VAL A 229 -0.10 -28.75 10.27
CA VAL A 229 0.36 -29.45 9.05
C VAL A 229 1.89 -29.45 8.95
N ASP A 230 2.52 -28.29 9.23
CA ASP A 230 3.98 -28.18 9.24
C ASP A 230 4.63 -29.11 10.26
N ASN A 231 4.12 -29.14 11.49
CA ASN A 231 4.59 -30.08 12.50
C ASN A 231 4.45 -31.55 12.11
N ILE A 232 3.36 -31.91 11.40
CA ILE A 232 3.15 -33.31 10.95
C ILE A 232 4.07 -33.65 9.77
N SER A 233 4.40 -32.69 8.92
CA SER A 233 5.25 -32.93 7.75
C SER A 233 6.75 -33.04 8.09
N HIS A 234 7.16 -32.60 9.27
CA HIS A 234 8.53 -32.72 9.77
C HIS A 234 8.78 -34.02 10.56
N PHE A 235 7.77 -34.87 10.76
CA PHE A 235 7.88 -36.24 11.27
C PHE A 235 7.73 -37.26 10.14
#